data_c0249bbe43fd5d6b885eda31da68d5b8
#
_entry.id   c0249bbe43fd5d6b885eda31da68d5b8
#
_cell.length_a   1.000
_cell.length_b   1.000
_cell.length_c   1.000
_cell.angle_alpha   90.00
_cell.angle_beta   90.00
_cell.angle_gamma   90.00
#
_symmetry.space_group_name_H-M   'P 1'
#
loop_
_entity.id
_entity.type
_entity.pdbx_description
1 polymer ?
#
loop_
_entity_poly.entity_id
_entity_poly.type
_entity_poly.pdbx_seq_one_letter_code
_entity_poly.pdbx_strand_id
1 'polypeptide(L)'
;MTKIKDTLSNEAQPAIAKPIVSGSSSPLLIIGDVHGKINEYWKILQKWDKRHCSIQVGDFGFSKQHDWHLKNIDHSQHQINFGNHDDYTYLYEPHSLSNWSISSNGIMTVRGAFSVDKAYRTENVDWWANEELNYEEMQRARDFYIFNKPKIMITHDCPHEARQNLFGINEKSITTNGLQAMFENHQPELWVFGHHHKSKNEVINGTRFICLAELETMAL
;
A
#
# COMPACT_ATOMS: atom_id res chain seq x y z
N MET A 1 -10.11 28.90 -44.08
CA MET A 1 -9.03 28.79 -43.06
C MET A 1 -9.68 28.56 -41.72
N THR A 2 -9.85 27.30 -41.37
CA THR A 2 -10.53 26.86 -40.13
C THR A 2 -9.45 26.59 -39.10
N LYS A 3 -9.44 27.34 -38.00
CA LYS A 3 -8.52 27.11 -36.89
C LYS A 3 -8.90 25.84 -36.14
N ILE A 4 -8.04 24.86 -36.21
CA ILE A 4 -8.08 23.68 -35.31
C ILE A 4 -7.66 24.17 -33.93
N LYS A 5 -8.59 24.10 -32.97
CA LYS A 5 -8.29 24.28 -31.56
C LYS A 5 -7.62 23.01 -31.05
N ASP A 6 -6.34 23.10 -30.74
CA ASP A 6 -5.64 22.08 -29.96
C ASP A 6 -6.27 21.97 -28.58
N THR A 7 -7.01 20.89 -28.37
CA THR A 7 -7.39 20.44 -27.04
C THR A 7 -6.20 19.67 -26.47
N LEU A 8 -5.31 20.39 -25.78
CA LEU A 8 -4.32 19.76 -24.91
C LEU A 8 -5.08 18.98 -23.84
N SER A 9 -4.98 17.66 -23.93
CA SER A 9 -5.42 16.73 -22.92
C SER A 9 -4.72 17.06 -21.60
N ASN A 10 -5.50 17.24 -20.54
CA ASN A 10 -5.00 17.29 -19.17
C ASN A 10 -4.32 15.95 -18.85
N GLU A 11 -3.05 15.81 -19.19
CA GLU A 11 -2.22 14.77 -18.61
C GLU A 11 -2.09 15.08 -17.12
N ALA A 12 -2.73 14.27 -16.30
CA ALA A 12 -2.55 14.32 -14.86
C ALA A 12 -1.05 14.19 -14.57
N GLN A 13 -0.46 15.26 -14.05
CA GLN A 13 0.91 15.23 -13.60
C GLN A 13 1.09 14.03 -12.65
N PRO A 14 2.21 13.27 -12.76
CA PRO A 14 2.48 12.20 -11.81
C PRO A 14 2.43 12.80 -10.41
N ALA A 15 1.58 12.26 -9.56
CA ALA A 15 1.49 12.67 -8.17
C ALA A 15 2.91 12.57 -7.59
N ILE A 16 3.47 13.73 -7.24
CA ILE A 16 4.78 13.80 -6.58
C ILE A 16 4.64 12.93 -5.34
N ALA A 17 5.42 11.86 -5.28
CA ALA A 17 5.43 10.94 -4.16
C ALA A 17 5.55 11.76 -2.87
N LYS A 18 4.50 11.76 -2.03
CA LYS A 18 4.60 12.38 -0.72
C LYS A 18 5.73 11.65 0.00
N PRO A 19 6.75 12.33 0.54
CA PRO A 19 7.81 11.64 1.22
C PRO A 19 7.22 10.87 2.41
N ILE A 20 7.52 9.58 2.49
CA ILE A 20 7.27 8.83 3.72
C ILE A 20 8.11 9.53 4.78
N VAL A 21 7.45 10.07 5.81
CA VAL A 21 8.15 10.77 6.88
C VAL A 21 8.85 9.73 7.75
N SER A 22 10.08 9.41 7.41
CA SER A 22 10.99 8.67 8.28
C SER A 22 11.90 9.68 8.95
N GLY A 23 11.55 10.07 10.15
CA GLY A 23 12.48 10.78 11.03
C GLY A 23 13.73 9.93 11.23
N SER A 24 14.90 10.53 11.07
CA SER A 24 16.18 9.90 11.34
C SER A 24 16.16 9.25 12.74
N SER A 25 16.39 7.95 12.82
CA SER A 25 16.60 7.12 14.03
C SER A 25 15.37 6.71 14.87
N SER A 26 14.14 7.09 14.53
CA SER A 26 12.96 6.61 15.26
C SER A 26 12.42 5.34 14.63
N PRO A 27 12.00 4.31 15.42
CA PRO A 27 11.39 3.10 14.88
C PRO A 27 10.14 3.45 14.08
N LEU A 28 9.92 2.74 12.96
CA LEU A 28 8.71 2.81 12.15
C LEU A 28 7.78 1.65 12.53
N LEU A 29 6.54 1.95 12.91
CA LEU A 29 5.52 0.93 13.15
C LEU A 29 4.82 0.57 11.84
N ILE A 30 4.80 -0.71 11.48
CA ILE A 30 3.96 -1.21 10.39
C ILE A 30 2.76 -1.91 11.02
N ILE A 31 1.56 -1.63 10.48
CA ILE A 31 0.28 -2.11 11.01
C ILE A 31 -0.45 -2.85 9.90
N GLY A 32 -0.90 -4.08 10.17
CA GLY A 32 -1.71 -4.90 9.27
C GLY A 32 -3.08 -4.30 8.98
N ASP A 33 -3.89 -5.05 8.26
CA ASP A 33 -5.25 -4.69 7.84
C ASP A 33 -6.10 -4.23 9.02
N VAL A 34 -6.97 -3.23 8.83
CA VAL A 34 -7.80 -2.65 9.91
C VAL A 34 -9.30 -2.97 9.74
N HIS A 35 -9.77 -3.06 8.50
CA HIS A 35 -11.18 -3.37 8.17
C HIS A 35 -12.21 -2.60 8.99
N GLY A 36 -12.00 -1.27 9.11
CA GLY A 36 -12.92 -0.38 9.84
C GLY A 36 -12.87 -0.51 11.36
N LYS A 37 -11.96 -1.31 11.95
CA LYS A 37 -11.75 -1.40 13.40
C LYS A 37 -10.96 -0.20 13.93
N ILE A 38 -11.50 1.00 13.66
CA ILE A 38 -10.81 2.26 13.89
C ILE A 38 -10.44 2.50 15.36
N ASN A 39 -11.26 2.01 16.30
CA ASN A 39 -10.99 2.16 17.73
C ASN A 39 -9.77 1.34 18.16
N GLU A 40 -9.60 0.15 17.60
CA GLU A 40 -8.45 -0.73 17.85
C GLU A 40 -7.19 -0.13 17.22
N TYR A 41 -7.27 0.33 16.00
CA TYR A 41 -6.20 1.08 15.34
C TYR A 41 -5.77 2.31 16.15
N TRP A 42 -6.73 3.11 16.62
CA TRP A 42 -6.47 4.27 17.48
C TRP A 42 -5.73 3.89 18.77
N LYS A 43 -6.13 2.78 19.43
CA LYS A 43 -5.43 2.28 20.61
C LYS A 43 -3.98 1.87 20.31
N ILE A 44 -3.72 1.31 19.13
CA ILE A 44 -2.35 0.99 18.70
C ILE A 44 -1.54 2.29 18.59
N LEU A 45 -2.03 3.31 17.89
CA LEU A 45 -1.35 4.59 17.75
C LEU A 45 -1.12 5.29 19.12
N GLN A 46 -2.08 5.21 20.04
CA GLN A 46 -1.94 5.80 21.37
C GLN A 46 -0.87 5.11 22.25
N LYS A 47 -0.68 3.80 22.07
CA LYS A 47 0.37 3.04 22.75
C LYS A 47 1.74 3.26 22.15
N TRP A 48 1.79 3.54 20.84
CA TRP A 48 3.02 3.84 20.16
C TRP A 48 3.50 5.24 20.55
N ASP A 49 4.80 5.38 20.79
CA ASP A 49 5.34 6.69 21.19
C ASP A 49 4.99 7.74 20.11
N LYS A 50 4.39 8.85 20.52
CA LYS A 50 3.94 9.96 19.65
C LYS A 50 5.05 10.56 18.77
N ARG A 51 6.31 10.23 19.02
CA ARG A 51 7.47 10.66 18.21
C ARG A 51 7.77 9.70 17.06
N HIS A 52 7.09 8.58 16.97
CA HIS A 52 7.36 7.53 16.01
C HIS A 52 6.33 7.55 14.89
N CYS A 53 6.80 7.25 13.66
CA CYS A 53 5.95 7.15 12.48
C CYS A 53 5.28 5.77 12.38
N SER A 54 4.17 5.68 11.64
CA SER A 54 3.57 4.41 11.27
C SER A 54 3.11 4.39 9.82
N ILE A 55 3.11 3.19 9.23
CA ILE A 55 2.48 2.88 7.95
C ILE A 55 1.52 1.72 8.15
N GLN A 56 0.26 1.92 7.78
CA GLN A 56 -0.74 0.88 7.69
C GLN A 56 -0.73 0.30 6.27
N VAL A 57 -0.77 -1.03 6.12
CA VAL A 57 -0.43 -1.73 4.86
C VAL A 57 -1.55 -1.77 3.81
N GLY A 58 -2.77 -1.33 4.12
CA GLY A 58 -3.97 -1.38 3.24
C GLY A 58 -5.14 -2.09 3.91
N ASP A 59 -6.32 -2.05 3.28
CA ASP A 59 -7.57 -2.50 3.89
C ASP A 59 -7.86 -1.81 5.22
N PHE A 60 -7.75 -0.48 5.19
CA PHE A 60 -8.13 0.34 6.34
C PHE A 60 -9.63 0.28 6.61
N GLY A 61 -10.44 0.19 5.55
CA GLY A 61 -11.89 0.18 5.61
C GLY A 61 -12.45 1.58 5.86
N PHE A 62 -12.10 2.52 4.98
CA PHE A 62 -12.57 3.90 5.03
C PHE A 62 -14.10 3.99 5.03
N SER A 63 -14.62 4.86 5.87
CA SER A 63 -16.04 5.24 5.83
C SER A 63 -16.23 6.60 6.50
N LYS A 64 -17.32 7.30 6.17
CA LYS A 64 -17.67 8.62 6.75
C LYS A 64 -17.77 8.62 8.27
N GLN A 65 -18.13 7.51 8.88
CA GLN A 65 -18.16 7.37 10.34
C GLN A 65 -16.76 7.46 10.98
N HIS A 66 -15.70 7.26 10.20
CA HIS A 66 -14.30 7.33 10.65
C HIS A 66 -13.68 8.72 10.43
N ASP A 67 -14.35 9.65 9.76
CA ASP A 67 -13.80 10.97 9.40
C ASP A 67 -13.28 11.74 10.61
N TRP A 68 -13.95 11.62 11.78
CA TRP A 68 -13.48 12.28 12.99
C TRP A 68 -12.10 11.75 13.42
N HIS A 69 -11.90 10.44 13.41
CA HIS A 69 -10.63 9.83 13.78
C HIS A 69 -9.55 10.20 12.74
N LEU A 70 -9.87 10.09 11.46
CA LEU A 70 -8.94 10.44 10.38
C LEU A 70 -8.47 11.90 10.46
N LYS A 71 -9.35 12.85 10.77
CA LYS A 71 -9.00 14.26 10.97
C LYS A 71 -8.13 14.54 12.19
N ASN A 72 -8.13 13.65 13.19
CA ASN A 72 -7.36 13.79 14.41
C ASN A 72 -6.07 12.95 14.44
N ILE A 73 -5.80 12.18 13.40
CA ILE A 73 -4.50 11.51 13.21
C ILE A 73 -3.47 12.55 12.76
N ASP A 74 -2.27 12.47 13.31
CA ASP A 74 -1.14 13.28 12.81
C ASP A 74 -0.63 12.70 11.48
N HIS A 75 -1.09 13.26 10.37
CA HIS A 75 -0.75 12.82 9.03
C HIS A 75 0.74 13.00 8.67
N SER A 76 1.47 13.78 9.45
CA SER A 76 2.92 13.88 9.30
C SER A 76 3.67 12.67 9.85
N GLN A 77 3.02 11.88 10.68
CA GLN A 77 3.60 10.69 11.32
C GLN A 77 2.91 9.38 10.93
N HIS A 78 1.60 9.41 10.67
CA HIS A 78 0.80 8.21 10.43
C HIS A 78 0.21 8.23 9.03
N GLN A 79 0.63 7.27 8.20
CA GLN A 79 0.22 7.16 6.82
C GLN A 79 -0.46 5.82 6.55
N ILE A 80 -1.39 5.82 5.61
CA ILE A 80 -2.23 4.68 5.27
C ILE A 80 -2.00 4.32 3.81
N ASN A 81 -1.63 3.08 3.54
CA ASN A 81 -1.64 2.50 2.21
C ASN A 81 -3.06 2.02 1.86
N PHE A 82 -3.29 1.65 0.60
CA PHE A 82 -4.60 1.20 0.14
C PHE A 82 -4.56 -0.27 -0.25
N GLY A 83 -5.60 -1.00 0.16
CA GLY A 83 -5.88 -2.36 -0.26
C GLY A 83 -7.15 -2.44 -1.11
N ASN A 84 -7.64 -3.66 -1.35
CA ASN A 84 -8.82 -3.88 -2.20
C ASN A 84 -10.16 -3.61 -1.50
N HIS A 85 -10.17 -3.48 -0.17
CA HIS A 85 -11.37 -3.14 0.60
C HIS A 85 -11.44 -1.66 0.98
N ASP A 86 -10.64 -0.80 0.37
CA ASP A 86 -10.63 0.62 0.68
C ASP A 86 -11.48 1.44 -0.28
N ASP A 87 -12.17 2.45 0.24
CA ASP A 87 -12.86 3.46 -0.56
C ASP A 87 -11.83 4.40 -1.21
N TYR A 88 -11.62 4.25 -2.49
CA TYR A 88 -10.63 5.00 -3.25
C TYR A 88 -10.96 6.49 -3.43
N THR A 89 -12.12 6.95 -2.98
CA THR A 89 -12.39 8.40 -2.87
C THR A 89 -11.51 9.08 -1.84
N TYR A 90 -10.96 8.31 -0.87
CA TYR A 90 -10.01 8.79 0.15
C TYR A 90 -8.53 8.82 -0.32
N LEU A 91 -8.23 8.34 -1.53
CA LEU A 91 -6.84 8.19 -1.99
C LEU A 91 -6.01 9.49 -1.97
N TYR A 92 -6.65 10.64 -2.10
CA TYR A 92 -5.96 11.94 -2.14
C TYR A 92 -6.00 12.71 -0.81
N GLU A 93 -6.52 12.10 0.23
CA GLU A 93 -6.56 12.70 1.56
C GLU A 93 -5.15 12.80 2.19
N PRO A 94 -4.93 13.69 3.16
CA PRO A 94 -3.60 13.92 3.74
C PRO A 94 -2.94 12.70 4.36
N HIS A 95 -3.71 11.77 4.91
CA HIS A 95 -3.23 10.54 5.54
C HIS A 95 -2.90 9.43 4.53
N SER A 96 -3.31 9.58 3.28
CA SER A 96 -3.18 8.55 2.25
C SER A 96 -1.81 8.59 1.58
N LEU A 97 -1.20 7.43 1.41
CA LEU A 97 -0.05 7.25 0.53
C LEU A 97 -0.49 7.32 -0.94
N SER A 98 0.42 7.73 -1.81
CA SER A 98 0.19 7.74 -3.26
C SER A 98 0.16 6.34 -3.84
N ASN A 99 -0.12 6.20 -5.14
CA ASN A 99 -0.07 4.93 -5.88
C ASN A 99 1.21 4.14 -5.60
N TRP A 100 2.34 4.84 -5.50
CA TRP A 100 3.61 4.37 -4.93
C TRP A 100 4.36 5.55 -4.35
N SER A 101 5.20 5.27 -3.36
CA SER A 101 6.01 6.29 -2.67
C SER A 101 7.35 5.68 -2.24
N ILE A 102 8.37 6.51 -2.06
CA ILE A 102 9.63 6.08 -1.48
C ILE A 102 10.12 7.07 -0.44
N SER A 103 10.65 6.57 0.66
CA SER A 103 11.30 7.39 1.69
C SER A 103 12.79 7.59 1.37
N SER A 104 13.39 8.60 2.01
CA SER A 104 14.84 8.82 1.96
C SER A 104 15.65 7.62 2.50
N ASN A 105 15.05 6.76 3.33
CA ASN A 105 15.68 5.58 3.93
C ASN A 105 15.53 4.32 3.05
N GLY A 106 14.98 4.44 1.83
CA GLY A 106 14.83 3.33 0.90
C GLY A 106 13.65 2.40 1.22
N ILE A 107 12.62 2.89 1.92
CA ILE A 107 11.34 2.19 2.09
C ILE A 107 10.43 2.60 0.95
N MET A 108 9.96 1.65 0.14
CA MET A 108 9.00 1.91 -0.93
C MET A 108 7.65 1.27 -0.62
N THR A 109 6.58 1.98 -0.92
CA THR A 109 5.21 1.48 -0.85
C THR A 109 4.61 1.35 -2.24
N VAL A 110 3.73 0.37 -2.43
CA VAL A 110 2.86 0.23 -3.61
C VAL A 110 1.49 -0.20 -3.10
N ARG A 111 0.43 0.45 -3.57
CA ARG A 111 -0.93 0.16 -3.16
C ARG A 111 -1.59 -0.94 -3.99
N GLY A 112 -2.70 -1.45 -3.45
CA GLY A 112 -3.69 -2.22 -4.18
C GLY A 112 -3.51 -3.73 -4.08
N ALA A 113 -4.62 -4.41 -4.31
CA ALA A 113 -4.72 -5.85 -4.49
C ALA A 113 -6.00 -6.18 -5.28
N PHE A 114 -6.11 -7.40 -5.74
CA PHE A 114 -7.26 -7.88 -6.50
C PHE A 114 -8.31 -8.53 -5.57
N SER A 115 -9.56 -8.10 -5.67
CA SER A 115 -10.70 -8.72 -5.00
C SER A 115 -11.15 -9.98 -5.74
N VAL A 116 -10.89 -11.15 -5.15
CA VAL A 116 -11.32 -12.44 -5.74
C VAL A 116 -12.85 -12.59 -5.76
N ASP A 117 -13.54 -11.88 -4.90
CA ASP A 117 -14.99 -11.89 -4.71
C ASP A 117 -15.74 -10.71 -5.35
N LYS A 118 -15.05 -9.89 -6.16
CA LYS A 118 -15.64 -8.68 -6.79
C LYS A 118 -16.93 -8.92 -7.56
N ALA A 119 -17.13 -10.14 -8.08
CA ALA A 119 -18.37 -10.52 -8.78
C ALA A 119 -19.62 -10.52 -7.86
N TYR A 120 -19.42 -10.55 -6.54
CA TYR A 120 -20.48 -10.53 -5.53
C TYR A 120 -20.60 -9.19 -4.82
N ARG A 121 -19.81 -8.18 -5.25
CA ARG A 121 -19.75 -6.84 -4.67
C ARG A 121 -20.40 -5.81 -5.57
N THR A 122 -20.66 -4.64 -5.02
CA THR A 122 -21.25 -3.50 -5.73
C THR A 122 -20.19 -2.42 -5.93
N GLU A 123 -19.97 -2.04 -7.19
CA GLU A 123 -19.00 -0.99 -7.54
C GLU A 123 -19.36 0.34 -6.87
N ASN A 124 -18.36 1.03 -6.35
CA ASN A 124 -18.43 2.28 -5.58
C ASN A 124 -19.23 2.17 -4.25
N VAL A 125 -19.45 0.96 -3.73
CA VAL A 125 -20.06 0.71 -2.42
C VAL A 125 -19.14 -0.13 -1.54
N ASP A 126 -18.72 -1.29 -2.04
CA ASP A 126 -17.86 -2.24 -1.35
C ASP A 126 -16.79 -2.85 -2.27
N TRP A 127 -16.71 -2.35 -3.51
CA TRP A 127 -15.65 -2.64 -4.48
C TRP A 127 -15.37 -1.41 -5.36
N TRP A 128 -14.12 -1.21 -5.73
CA TRP A 128 -13.68 -0.10 -6.58
C TRP A 128 -12.88 -0.61 -7.76
N ALA A 129 -13.23 -0.19 -8.98
CA ALA A 129 -12.57 -0.63 -10.22
C ALA A 129 -11.07 -0.29 -10.27
N ASN A 130 -10.62 0.69 -9.47
CA ASN A 130 -9.25 1.11 -9.34
C ASN A 130 -8.53 0.53 -8.10
N GLU A 131 -9.04 -0.57 -7.53
CA GLU A 131 -8.39 -1.29 -6.41
C GLU A 131 -6.97 -1.76 -6.73
N GLU A 132 -6.70 -2.08 -7.99
CA GLU A 132 -5.36 -2.32 -8.51
C GLU A 132 -4.85 -1.09 -9.29
N LEU A 133 -3.54 -0.92 -9.38
CA LEU A 133 -2.96 -0.04 -10.38
C LEU A 133 -3.30 -0.59 -11.78
N ASN A 134 -3.62 0.29 -12.72
CA ASN A 134 -3.75 -0.14 -14.10
C ASN A 134 -2.38 -0.55 -14.68
N TYR A 135 -2.39 -1.15 -15.87
CA TYR A 135 -1.17 -1.68 -16.46
C TYR A 135 -0.07 -0.61 -16.64
N GLU A 136 -0.42 0.59 -17.10
CA GLU A 136 0.53 1.69 -17.31
C GLU A 136 1.09 2.23 -15.99
N GLU A 137 0.24 2.37 -14.98
CA GLU A 137 0.65 2.78 -13.63
C GLU A 137 1.60 1.75 -13.02
N MET A 138 1.27 0.45 -13.15
CA MET A 138 2.12 -0.62 -12.64
C MET A 138 3.48 -0.67 -13.37
N GLN A 139 3.52 -0.41 -14.68
CA GLN A 139 4.78 -0.29 -15.42
C GLN A 139 5.63 0.87 -14.88
N ARG A 140 5.04 2.04 -14.65
CA ARG A 140 5.73 3.20 -14.08
C ARG A 140 6.23 2.93 -12.66
N ALA A 141 5.42 2.27 -11.84
CA ALA A 141 5.83 1.86 -10.48
C ALA A 141 7.01 0.89 -10.51
N ARG A 142 7.00 -0.08 -11.44
CA ARG A 142 8.11 -1.01 -11.66
C ARG A 142 9.39 -0.31 -12.11
N ASP A 143 9.30 0.59 -13.09
CA ASP A 143 10.47 1.33 -13.57
C ASP A 143 11.06 2.21 -12.45
N PHE A 144 10.21 2.82 -11.64
CA PHE A 144 10.60 3.57 -10.45
C PHE A 144 11.29 2.66 -9.41
N TYR A 145 10.76 1.45 -9.18
CA TYR A 145 11.37 0.45 -8.30
C TYR A 145 12.77 0.02 -8.77
N ILE A 146 12.91 -0.31 -10.07
CA ILE A 146 14.18 -0.75 -10.67
C ILE A 146 15.24 0.35 -10.56
N PHE A 147 14.85 1.61 -10.74
CA PHE A 147 15.75 2.76 -10.63
C PHE A 147 16.21 2.97 -9.19
N ASN A 148 15.30 2.90 -8.22
CA ASN A 148 15.58 3.26 -6.82
C ASN A 148 16.14 2.10 -6.00
N LYS A 149 15.89 0.84 -6.38
CA LYS A 149 16.32 -0.38 -5.67
C LYS A 149 16.06 -0.30 -4.16
N PRO A 150 14.79 -0.21 -3.73
CA PRO A 150 14.45 -0.04 -2.33
C PRO A 150 14.96 -1.20 -1.49
N LYS A 151 15.36 -0.92 -0.25
CA LYS A 151 15.78 -1.94 0.72
C LYS A 151 14.59 -2.65 1.36
N ILE A 152 13.49 -1.92 1.52
CA ILE A 152 12.27 -2.40 2.19
C ILE A 152 11.08 -2.09 1.30
N MET A 153 10.23 -3.09 1.09
CA MET A 153 8.92 -2.94 0.45
C MET A 153 7.80 -3.06 1.46
N ILE A 154 6.82 -2.18 1.36
CA ILE A 154 5.55 -2.26 2.10
C ILE A 154 4.42 -2.17 1.07
N THR A 155 3.68 -3.25 0.91
CA THR A 155 2.60 -3.35 -0.08
C THR A 155 1.34 -3.90 0.58
N HIS A 156 0.20 -3.88 -0.11
CA HIS A 156 -0.97 -4.58 0.44
C HIS A 156 -0.91 -6.07 0.11
N ASP A 157 -0.75 -6.46 -1.16
CA ASP A 157 -0.48 -7.84 -1.58
C ASP A 157 1.03 -8.07 -1.82
N CYS A 158 1.45 -9.25 -2.23
CA CYS A 158 2.84 -9.64 -2.40
C CYS A 158 3.13 -10.17 -3.82
N PRO A 159 4.42 -10.37 -4.20
CA PRO A 159 4.79 -11.04 -5.45
C PRO A 159 4.13 -12.40 -5.58
N HIS A 160 3.76 -12.76 -6.81
CA HIS A 160 3.08 -14.03 -7.11
C HIS A 160 3.82 -15.25 -6.54
N GLU A 161 5.14 -15.31 -6.68
CA GLU A 161 5.95 -16.41 -6.13
C GLU A 161 5.86 -16.48 -4.60
N ALA A 162 5.93 -15.35 -3.92
CA ALA A 162 5.77 -15.28 -2.47
C ALA A 162 4.37 -15.74 -2.05
N ARG A 163 3.32 -15.30 -2.76
CA ARG A 163 1.94 -15.71 -2.53
C ARG A 163 1.76 -17.22 -2.67
N GLN A 164 2.35 -17.81 -3.71
CA GLN A 164 2.32 -19.25 -3.92
C GLN A 164 3.05 -19.99 -2.81
N ASN A 165 4.24 -19.58 -2.43
CA ASN A 165 5.05 -20.23 -1.41
C ASN A 165 4.41 -20.15 -0.01
N LEU A 166 3.90 -18.98 0.37
CA LEU A 166 3.38 -18.74 1.72
C LEU A 166 1.95 -19.28 1.93
N PHE A 167 1.13 -19.29 0.88
CA PHE A 167 -0.31 -19.56 1.01
C PHE A 167 -0.83 -20.64 0.05
N GLY A 168 -0.04 -21.11 -0.92
CA GLY A 168 -0.48 -22.07 -1.93
C GLY A 168 -1.43 -21.47 -2.97
N ILE A 169 -1.47 -20.15 -3.11
CA ILE A 169 -2.40 -19.42 -4.00
C ILE A 169 -1.72 -19.17 -5.33
N ASN A 170 -2.33 -19.63 -6.44
CA ASN A 170 -1.79 -19.53 -7.80
C ASN A 170 -2.48 -18.49 -8.69
N GLU A 171 -3.57 -17.88 -8.24
CA GLU A 171 -4.25 -16.85 -8.99
C GLU A 171 -3.32 -15.63 -9.18
N LYS A 172 -3.37 -15.08 -10.38
CA LYS A 172 -2.57 -13.92 -10.78
C LYS A 172 -3.46 -12.71 -11.01
N SER A 173 -2.95 -11.55 -10.60
CA SER A 173 -3.57 -10.26 -10.86
C SER A 173 -2.57 -9.29 -11.49
N ILE A 174 -3.00 -8.08 -11.84
CA ILE A 174 -2.08 -7.02 -12.28
C ILE A 174 -1.10 -6.71 -11.16
N THR A 175 -1.59 -6.61 -9.91
CA THR A 175 -0.77 -6.32 -8.72
C THR A 175 0.27 -7.41 -8.48
N THR A 176 -0.14 -8.67 -8.34
CA THR A 176 0.79 -9.77 -8.03
C THR A 176 1.82 -10.00 -9.12
N ASN A 177 1.45 -9.83 -10.40
CA ASN A 177 2.38 -9.92 -11.52
C ASN A 177 3.35 -8.72 -11.58
N GLY A 178 2.86 -7.52 -11.31
CA GLY A 178 3.70 -6.32 -11.26
C GLY A 178 4.72 -6.38 -10.11
N LEU A 179 4.29 -6.79 -8.93
CA LEU A 179 5.17 -6.99 -7.78
C LEU A 179 6.17 -8.13 -8.03
N GLN A 180 5.77 -9.20 -8.75
CA GLN A 180 6.67 -10.26 -9.19
C GLN A 180 7.76 -9.74 -10.13
N ALA A 181 7.38 -8.95 -11.12
CA ALA A 181 8.33 -8.33 -12.04
C ALA A 181 9.32 -7.37 -11.34
N MET A 182 8.88 -6.68 -10.29
CA MET A 182 9.77 -5.91 -9.41
C MET A 182 10.76 -6.83 -8.70
N PHE A 183 10.26 -7.87 -8.04
CA PHE A 183 11.06 -8.82 -7.25
C PHE A 183 12.09 -9.57 -8.09
N GLU A 184 11.79 -9.94 -9.34
CA GLU A 184 12.73 -10.57 -10.27
C GLU A 184 13.91 -9.65 -10.65
N ASN A 185 13.68 -8.33 -10.68
CA ASN A 185 14.72 -7.35 -11.03
C ASN A 185 15.63 -6.97 -9.85
N HIS A 186 15.08 -6.94 -8.64
CA HIS A 186 15.82 -6.60 -7.43
C HIS A 186 15.12 -7.23 -6.23
N GLN A 187 15.89 -7.88 -5.34
CA GLN A 187 15.42 -8.50 -4.12
C GLN A 187 15.71 -7.54 -2.95
N PRO A 188 14.67 -6.90 -2.34
CA PRO A 188 14.86 -6.09 -1.15
C PRO A 188 15.22 -6.97 0.05
N GLU A 189 15.79 -6.38 1.08
CA GLU A 189 16.10 -7.08 2.33
C GLU A 189 14.84 -7.58 3.03
N LEU A 190 13.76 -6.77 2.96
CA LEU A 190 12.49 -7.02 3.64
C LEU A 190 11.30 -6.63 2.76
N TRP A 191 10.25 -7.44 2.78
CA TRP A 191 8.96 -7.19 2.17
C TRP A 191 7.84 -7.44 3.17
N VAL A 192 7.14 -6.38 3.60
CA VAL A 192 6.02 -6.46 4.55
C VAL A 192 4.70 -6.20 3.81
N PHE A 193 3.68 -6.99 4.10
CA PHE A 193 2.37 -6.88 3.44
C PHE A 193 1.25 -7.42 4.35
N GLY A 194 -0.02 -7.25 3.92
CA GLY A 194 -1.23 -7.71 4.62
C GLY A 194 -2.07 -8.65 3.77
N HIS A 195 -3.35 -8.28 3.51
CA HIS A 195 -4.30 -8.91 2.59
C HIS A 195 -4.74 -10.33 2.92
N HIS A 196 -3.85 -11.18 3.39
CA HIS A 196 -4.14 -12.61 3.63
C HIS A 196 -4.61 -12.91 5.06
N HIS A 197 -4.67 -11.93 5.95
CA HIS A 197 -5.09 -12.03 7.35
C HIS A 197 -4.37 -13.14 8.14
N LYS A 198 -3.17 -13.50 7.75
CA LYS A 198 -2.36 -14.55 8.36
C LYS A 198 -0.96 -14.05 8.65
N SER A 199 -0.51 -14.22 9.88
CA SER A 199 0.88 -13.95 10.22
C SER A 199 1.81 -14.97 9.56
N LYS A 200 2.77 -14.49 8.76
CA LYS A 200 3.80 -15.29 8.10
C LYS A 200 5.14 -14.57 8.14
N ASN A 201 6.21 -15.33 8.24
CA ASN A 201 7.57 -14.78 8.26
C ASN A 201 8.52 -15.81 7.68
N GLU A 202 8.91 -15.64 6.42
CA GLU A 202 9.75 -16.59 5.69
C GLU A 202 10.74 -15.87 4.79
N VAL A 203 11.83 -16.54 4.44
CA VAL A 203 12.84 -16.04 3.50
C VAL A 203 12.66 -16.76 2.15
N ILE A 204 12.46 -15.97 1.09
CA ILE A 204 12.32 -16.46 -0.29
C ILE A 204 13.33 -15.69 -1.15
N ASN A 205 14.21 -16.41 -1.85
CA ASN A 205 15.24 -15.83 -2.73
C ASN A 205 16.05 -14.69 -2.07
N GLY A 206 16.36 -14.81 -0.76
CA GLY A 206 17.15 -13.83 -0.02
C GLY A 206 16.38 -12.66 0.57
N THR A 207 15.11 -12.47 0.21
CA THR A 207 14.20 -11.47 0.81
C THR A 207 13.41 -12.09 1.95
N ARG A 208 13.36 -11.39 3.09
CA ARG A 208 12.47 -11.74 4.20
C ARG A 208 11.07 -11.21 3.92
N PHE A 209 10.10 -12.10 3.73
CA PHE A 209 8.68 -11.78 3.56
C PHE A 209 7.96 -11.88 4.90
N ILE A 210 7.23 -10.83 5.26
CA ILE A 210 6.39 -10.79 6.46
C ILE A 210 4.98 -10.39 6.05
N CYS A 211 4.03 -11.31 6.21
CA CYS A 211 2.60 -10.99 6.14
C CYS A 211 2.10 -10.70 7.54
N LEU A 212 1.47 -9.55 7.71
CA LEU A 212 0.82 -9.16 8.95
C LEU A 212 -0.65 -9.60 8.93
N ALA A 213 -1.08 -10.24 10.01
CA ALA A 213 -2.49 -10.48 10.24
C ALA A 213 -3.21 -9.16 10.57
N GLU A 214 -4.53 -9.22 10.66
CA GLU A 214 -5.36 -8.06 10.99
C GLU A 214 -4.94 -7.43 12.32
N LEU A 215 -4.69 -6.11 12.32
CA LEU A 215 -4.21 -5.31 13.46
C LEU A 215 -2.87 -5.79 14.06
N GLU A 216 -2.21 -6.75 13.44
CA GLU A 216 -0.86 -7.13 13.85
C GLU A 216 0.12 -5.99 13.60
N THR A 217 1.12 -5.84 14.47
CA THR A 217 2.08 -4.76 14.38
C THR A 217 3.51 -5.27 14.36
N MET A 218 4.36 -4.58 13.63
CA MET A 218 5.80 -4.83 13.55
C MET A 218 6.55 -3.51 13.63
N ALA A 219 7.61 -3.44 14.43
CA ALA A 219 8.53 -2.31 14.46
C ALA A 219 9.76 -2.60 13.59
N LEU A 220 10.17 -1.57 12.80
CA LEU A 220 11.42 -1.55 12.01
C LEU A 220 12.45 -0.69 12.69
#